data_7c84d95843fca4e145ba7010dbeb6a00
#
_entry.id   7c84d95843fca4e145ba7010dbeb6a00
#
_cell.length_a   1.000
_cell.length_b   1.000
_cell.length_c   1.000
_cell.angle_alpha   90.00
_cell.angle_beta   90.00
_cell.angle_gamma   90.00
#
_symmetry.space_group_name_H-M   'P 1'
#
loop_
_entity.id
_entity.type
_entity.pdbx_description
1 polymer ?
#
loop_
_entity_poly.entity_id
_entity_poly.type
_entity_poly.pdbx_seq_one_letter_code
_entity_poly.pdbx_strand_id
1 'polypeptide(L)'
;MPTLNDELKTFILSKGASLVGFADLHEIDTEARDGFPFGITIAIALNPQVMSKIKDGPTAAYYEEYKILNEILDNLGSATAQWLIDKGYKAKARPATFSEDKANLSAKLPHKTVATRAGLGWIGKCALLVTKRFGSAIRLTTVLTDAPLVAGKPVNESLCGHCTHCVDACPAHAHTGTIWQAGMPRQALYDAFKCREKARELSKKSFGETVSLCGLCIVACPWTKKYLEKAANKIR
;
A
#
# COMPACT_ATOMS: atom_id res chain seq x y z
N MET A 1 5.86 -27.71 -15.69
CA MET A 1 6.26 -27.47 -14.30
C MET A 1 5.84 -26.03 -13.93
N PRO A 2 5.41 -25.75 -12.71
CA PRO A 2 5.13 -24.38 -12.30
C PRO A 2 6.40 -23.52 -12.40
N THR A 3 6.24 -22.26 -12.76
CA THR A 3 7.37 -21.30 -12.79
C THR A 3 7.73 -20.85 -11.36
N LEU A 4 8.90 -20.25 -11.17
CA LEU A 4 9.30 -19.65 -9.89
C LEU A 4 8.24 -18.64 -9.40
N ASN A 5 7.68 -17.85 -10.32
CA ASN A 5 6.59 -16.91 -10.03
C ASN A 5 5.33 -17.62 -9.51
N ASP A 6 4.94 -18.75 -10.11
CA ASP A 6 3.74 -19.49 -9.72
C ASP A 6 3.91 -20.10 -8.33
N GLU A 7 5.07 -20.70 -8.06
CA GLU A 7 5.39 -21.28 -6.76
C GLU A 7 5.38 -20.21 -5.67
N LEU A 8 6.09 -19.10 -5.91
CA LEU A 8 6.21 -17.99 -4.97
C LEU A 8 4.85 -17.33 -4.71
N LYS A 9 4.07 -17.10 -5.75
CA LYS A 9 2.72 -16.53 -5.64
C LYS A 9 1.80 -17.45 -4.85
N THR A 10 1.83 -18.75 -5.12
CA THR A 10 1.05 -19.77 -4.37
C THR A 10 1.45 -19.77 -2.92
N PHE A 11 2.75 -19.78 -2.61
CA PHE A 11 3.28 -19.72 -1.24
C PHE A 11 2.76 -18.50 -0.49
N ILE A 12 2.87 -17.30 -1.08
CA ILE A 12 2.48 -16.05 -0.42
C ILE A 12 0.95 -15.99 -0.23
N LEU A 13 0.16 -16.38 -1.24
CA LEU A 13 -1.30 -16.39 -1.15
C LEU A 13 -1.82 -17.40 -0.13
N SER A 14 -1.19 -18.58 -0.01
CA SER A 14 -1.56 -19.61 1.00
C SER A 14 -1.35 -19.13 2.43
N LYS A 15 -0.51 -18.13 2.63
CA LYS A 15 -0.25 -17.50 3.94
C LYS A 15 -1.14 -16.27 4.22
N GLY A 16 -2.18 -16.02 3.40
CA GLY A 16 -3.21 -15.02 3.67
C GLY A 16 -3.03 -13.68 2.96
N ALA A 17 -2.08 -13.55 2.03
CA ALA A 17 -2.01 -12.35 1.19
C ALA A 17 -3.26 -12.22 0.30
N SER A 18 -3.72 -10.99 0.10
CA SER A 18 -4.85 -10.67 -0.77
C SER A 18 -4.43 -10.42 -2.23
N LEU A 19 -3.24 -9.85 -2.42
CA LEU A 19 -2.60 -9.62 -3.72
C LEU A 19 -1.10 -9.86 -3.61
N VAL A 20 -0.52 -10.36 -4.69
CA VAL A 20 0.93 -10.51 -4.90
C VAL A 20 1.26 -9.99 -6.30
N GLY A 21 2.32 -9.24 -6.42
CA GLY A 21 2.82 -8.76 -7.71
C GLY A 21 4.35 -8.71 -7.74
N PHE A 22 4.91 -8.91 -8.91
CA PHE A 22 6.35 -8.93 -9.17
C PHE A 22 6.73 -7.73 -10.01
N ALA A 23 7.73 -6.99 -9.60
CA ALA A 23 8.17 -5.74 -10.21
C ALA A 23 9.60 -5.87 -10.75
N ASP A 24 9.82 -5.41 -11.96
CA ASP A 24 11.14 -5.02 -12.42
C ASP A 24 11.47 -3.63 -11.85
N LEU A 25 12.64 -3.49 -11.24
CA LEU A 25 13.09 -2.27 -10.60
C LEU A 25 14.34 -1.67 -11.27
N HIS A 26 14.75 -2.13 -12.45
CA HIS A 26 15.96 -1.62 -13.11
C HIS A 26 15.90 -0.13 -13.41
N GLU A 27 14.71 0.42 -13.66
CA GLU A 27 14.48 1.87 -13.86
C GLU A 27 14.50 2.68 -12.55
N ILE A 28 14.48 2.01 -11.39
CA ILE A 28 14.55 2.65 -10.08
C ILE A 28 16.02 2.83 -9.68
N ASP A 29 16.31 3.96 -9.07
CA ASP A 29 17.64 4.25 -8.54
C ASP A 29 18.21 3.08 -7.73
N THR A 30 19.46 2.73 -7.98
CA THR A 30 20.12 1.54 -7.42
C THR A 30 20.22 1.60 -5.90
N GLU A 31 20.50 2.76 -5.33
CA GLU A 31 20.55 2.94 -3.88
C GLU A 31 19.17 2.77 -3.25
N ALA A 32 18.11 3.30 -3.90
CA ALA A 32 16.73 3.19 -3.40
C ALA A 32 16.25 1.74 -3.32
N ARG A 33 16.70 0.86 -4.23
CA ARG A 33 16.37 -0.56 -4.27
C ARG A 33 17.43 -1.48 -3.64
N ASP A 34 18.36 -0.93 -2.86
CA ASP A 34 19.45 -1.68 -2.21
C ASP A 34 20.25 -2.58 -3.21
N GLY A 35 20.36 -2.18 -4.47
CA GLY A 35 21.02 -2.95 -5.53
C GLY A 35 20.20 -4.10 -6.13
N PHE A 36 19.05 -4.45 -5.58
CA PHE A 36 18.24 -5.57 -6.07
C PHE A 36 17.49 -5.22 -7.37
N PRO A 37 17.50 -6.11 -8.38
CA PRO A 37 16.83 -5.86 -9.66
C PRO A 37 15.30 -6.03 -9.61
N PHE A 38 14.78 -6.84 -8.68
CA PHE A 38 13.35 -7.15 -8.59
C PHE A 38 12.75 -6.85 -7.22
N GLY A 39 11.45 -6.60 -7.22
CA GLY A 39 10.66 -6.42 -6.01
C GLY A 39 9.37 -7.24 -6.05
N ILE A 40 9.00 -7.76 -4.89
CA ILE A 40 7.73 -8.47 -4.68
C ILE A 40 6.87 -7.59 -3.80
N THR A 41 5.72 -7.18 -4.30
CA THR A 41 4.71 -6.51 -3.49
C THR A 41 3.74 -7.53 -2.94
N ILE A 42 3.55 -7.49 -1.63
CA ILE A 42 2.56 -8.29 -0.90
C ILE A 42 1.54 -7.33 -0.31
N ALA A 43 0.26 -7.58 -0.54
CA ALA A 43 -0.82 -6.76 -0.02
C ALA A 43 -1.85 -7.59 0.73
N ILE A 44 -2.37 -7.03 1.83
CA ILE A 44 -3.51 -7.57 2.58
C ILE A 44 -4.62 -6.52 2.57
N ALA A 45 -5.85 -6.94 2.23
CA ALA A 45 -7.02 -6.09 2.23
C ALA A 45 -7.48 -5.80 3.65
N LEU A 46 -7.84 -4.55 3.92
CA LEU A 46 -8.48 -4.13 5.16
C LEU A 46 -9.89 -4.72 5.26
N ASN A 47 -10.30 -5.08 6.47
CA ASN A 47 -11.62 -5.65 6.74
C ASN A 47 -12.72 -4.65 6.37
N PRO A 48 -13.65 -5.00 5.46
CA PRO A 48 -14.70 -4.08 5.02
C PRO A 48 -15.64 -3.66 6.16
N GLN A 49 -15.87 -4.50 7.16
CA GLN A 49 -16.70 -4.16 8.32
C GLN A 49 -16.03 -3.11 9.22
N VAL A 50 -14.72 -3.15 9.35
CA VAL A 50 -13.94 -2.13 10.09
C VAL A 50 -13.92 -0.83 9.30
N MET A 51 -13.61 -0.91 8.00
CA MET A 51 -13.50 0.27 7.13
C MET A 51 -14.84 1.00 6.97
N SER A 52 -15.96 0.30 6.90
CA SER A 52 -17.29 0.91 6.79
C SER A 52 -17.71 1.76 7.99
N LYS A 53 -17.04 1.60 9.15
CA LYS A 53 -17.29 2.39 10.36
C LYS A 53 -16.53 3.72 10.40
N ILE A 54 -15.62 3.96 9.48
CA ILE A 54 -14.89 5.24 9.36
C ILE A 54 -15.85 6.27 8.74
N LYS A 55 -16.26 7.28 9.53
CA LYS A 55 -17.14 8.39 9.09
C LYS A 55 -16.46 9.73 9.23
N ASP A 56 -16.11 10.12 10.46
CA ASP A 56 -15.55 11.43 10.78
C ASP A 56 -14.07 11.36 11.20
N GLY A 57 -13.47 10.18 11.14
CA GLY A 57 -12.09 9.92 11.52
C GLY A 57 -11.82 8.44 11.73
N PRO A 58 -10.61 8.07 12.16
CA PRO A 58 -10.25 6.69 12.43
C PRO A 58 -11.01 6.15 13.64
N THR A 59 -11.18 4.82 13.70
CA THR A 59 -11.76 4.14 14.87
C THR A 59 -10.68 3.31 15.58
N ALA A 60 -10.90 2.99 16.88
CA ALA A 60 -10.01 2.09 17.62
C ALA A 60 -9.90 0.72 16.89
N ALA A 61 -11.00 0.19 16.36
CA ALA A 61 -10.98 -1.06 15.60
C ALA A 61 -10.10 -0.98 14.34
N TYR A 62 -10.08 0.16 13.63
CA TYR A 62 -9.18 0.36 12.50
C TYR A 62 -7.71 0.45 12.95
N TYR A 63 -7.44 1.04 14.09
CA TYR A 63 -6.09 1.10 14.64
C TYR A 63 -5.57 -0.28 15.06
N GLU A 64 -6.41 -1.09 15.71
CA GLU A 64 -6.05 -2.48 16.06
C GLU A 64 -5.78 -3.31 14.80
N GLU A 65 -6.66 -3.25 13.81
CA GLU A 65 -6.46 -3.93 12.53
C GLU A 65 -5.17 -3.48 11.84
N TYR A 66 -4.89 -2.18 11.85
CA TYR A 66 -3.65 -1.63 11.29
C TYR A 66 -2.40 -2.26 11.93
N LYS A 67 -2.37 -2.43 13.26
CA LYS A 67 -1.26 -3.07 13.97
C LYS A 67 -1.13 -4.55 13.59
N ILE A 68 -2.23 -5.29 13.67
CA ILE A 68 -2.28 -6.72 13.34
C ILE A 68 -1.83 -6.98 11.89
N LEU A 69 -2.34 -6.22 10.93
CA LEU A 69 -1.98 -6.41 9.53
C LEU A 69 -0.53 -6.03 9.21
N ASN A 70 0.04 -5.05 9.93
CA ASN A 70 1.46 -4.75 9.78
C ASN A 70 2.32 -5.91 10.28
N GLU A 71 2.00 -6.49 11.44
CA GLU A 71 2.72 -7.65 11.97
C GLU A 71 2.61 -8.86 11.03
N ILE A 72 1.41 -9.14 10.52
CA ILE A 72 1.22 -10.22 9.54
C ILE A 72 2.04 -9.97 8.27
N LEU A 73 2.08 -8.74 7.76
CA LEU A 73 2.85 -8.37 6.58
C LEU A 73 4.36 -8.47 6.81
N ASP A 74 4.85 -8.09 7.98
CA ASP A 74 6.26 -8.19 8.35
C ASP A 74 6.70 -9.65 8.42
N ASN A 75 5.88 -10.51 9.06
CA ASN A 75 6.10 -11.94 9.13
C ASN A 75 6.05 -12.60 7.73
N LEU A 76 5.09 -12.20 6.90
CA LEU A 76 4.93 -12.70 5.54
C LEU A 76 6.07 -12.25 4.63
N GLY A 77 6.53 -10.99 4.76
CA GLY A 77 7.70 -10.49 4.09
C GLY A 77 8.97 -11.27 4.45
N SER A 78 9.18 -11.50 5.75
CA SER A 78 10.32 -12.27 6.26
C SER A 78 10.28 -13.74 5.78
N ALA A 79 9.12 -14.38 5.84
CA ALA A 79 8.94 -15.74 5.34
C ALA A 79 9.16 -15.84 3.81
N THR A 80 8.75 -14.82 3.06
CA THR A 80 8.98 -14.75 1.61
C THR A 80 10.47 -14.57 1.28
N ALA A 81 11.17 -13.72 2.02
CA ALA A 81 12.61 -13.55 1.85
C ALA A 81 13.36 -14.84 2.19
N GLN A 82 13.00 -15.53 3.28
CA GLN A 82 13.61 -16.79 3.66
C GLN A 82 13.36 -17.89 2.60
N TRP A 83 12.14 -17.99 2.06
CA TRP A 83 11.81 -18.94 1.00
C TRP A 83 12.69 -18.74 -0.25
N LEU A 84 13.01 -17.50 -0.61
CA LEU A 84 13.92 -17.18 -1.72
C LEU A 84 15.37 -17.53 -1.39
N ILE A 85 15.82 -17.25 -0.16
CA ILE A 85 17.17 -17.58 0.32
C ILE A 85 17.38 -19.09 0.30
N ASP A 86 16.41 -19.88 0.75
CA ASP A 86 16.45 -21.35 0.73
C ASP A 86 16.55 -21.92 -0.70
N LYS A 87 16.12 -21.15 -1.70
CA LYS A 87 16.29 -21.46 -3.14
C LYS A 87 17.60 -20.91 -3.75
N GLY A 88 18.48 -20.32 -2.94
CA GLY A 88 19.78 -19.83 -3.37
C GLY A 88 19.82 -18.38 -3.87
N TYR A 89 18.71 -17.63 -3.75
CA TYR A 89 18.65 -16.22 -4.12
C TYR A 89 18.97 -15.30 -2.94
N LYS A 90 19.37 -14.07 -3.22
CA LYS A 90 19.42 -13.00 -2.22
C LYS A 90 18.04 -12.37 -2.10
N ALA A 91 17.60 -12.10 -0.87
CA ALA A 91 16.34 -11.41 -0.63
C ALA A 91 16.39 -10.57 0.63
N LYS A 92 15.63 -9.47 0.66
CA LYS A 92 15.52 -8.52 1.77
C LYS A 92 14.08 -8.09 1.94
N ALA A 93 13.46 -8.45 3.05
CA ALA A 93 12.14 -7.94 3.43
C ALA A 93 12.26 -6.49 3.92
N ARG A 94 11.26 -5.66 3.61
CA ARG A 94 11.10 -4.32 4.16
C ARG A 94 9.88 -4.28 5.07
N PRO A 95 9.95 -3.64 6.26
CA PRO A 95 8.80 -3.57 7.17
C PRO A 95 7.60 -2.86 6.51
N ALA A 96 6.38 -3.30 6.82
CA ALA A 96 5.13 -2.71 6.29
C ALA A 96 4.97 -1.22 6.63
N THR A 97 5.61 -0.78 7.70
CA THR A 97 5.68 0.63 8.09
C THR A 97 7.13 1.02 8.37
N PHE A 98 7.68 1.85 7.52
CA PHE A 98 9.03 2.40 7.70
C PHE A 98 9.13 3.81 7.13
N SER A 99 10.09 4.58 7.65
CA SER A 99 10.48 5.87 7.11
C SER A 99 11.99 5.97 7.24
N GLU A 100 12.67 6.11 6.13
CA GLU A 100 14.13 6.32 6.09
C GLU A 100 14.48 7.77 6.40
N ASP A 101 13.66 8.69 5.93
CA ASP A 101 13.77 10.11 6.19
C ASP A 101 12.61 10.58 7.09
N LYS A 102 12.89 10.62 8.40
CA LYS A 102 11.91 11.05 9.40
C LYS A 102 11.60 12.55 9.31
N ALA A 103 12.55 13.37 8.83
CA ALA A 103 12.38 14.80 8.66
C ALA A 103 11.38 15.10 7.53
N ASN A 104 11.46 14.37 6.43
CA ASN A 104 10.57 14.53 5.28
C ASN A 104 9.42 13.51 5.23
N LEU A 105 9.32 12.61 6.22
CA LEU A 105 8.30 11.55 6.28
C LEU A 105 8.29 10.68 5.03
N SER A 106 9.46 10.31 4.52
CA SER A 106 9.62 9.61 3.25
C SER A 106 10.48 8.36 3.35
N ALA A 107 10.35 7.51 2.35
CA ALA A 107 11.24 6.38 2.07
C ALA A 107 11.77 6.53 0.64
N LYS A 108 13.03 6.10 0.39
CA LYS A 108 13.65 6.12 -0.95
C LYS A 108 12.86 5.26 -1.94
N LEU A 109 12.38 4.11 -1.50
CA LEU A 109 11.51 3.24 -2.29
C LEU A 109 10.24 2.87 -1.50
N PRO A 110 9.15 3.64 -1.63
CA PRO A 110 7.88 3.30 -1.00
C PRO A 110 7.25 2.02 -1.57
N HIS A 111 6.60 1.19 -0.75
CA HIS A 111 5.90 -0.03 -1.20
C HIS A 111 4.94 0.21 -2.38
N LYS A 112 4.23 1.34 -2.37
CA LYS A 112 3.31 1.72 -3.45
C LYS A 112 4.01 1.90 -4.80
N THR A 113 5.28 2.32 -4.80
CA THR A 113 6.09 2.42 -6.04
C THR A 113 6.35 1.02 -6.59
N VAL A 114 6.79 0.08 -5.76
CA VAL A 114 6.98 -1.32 -6.19
C VAL A 114 5.66 -1.92 -6.68
N ALA A 115 4.55 -1.62 -6.00
CA ALA A 115 3.22 -2.09 -6.40
C ALA A 115 2.77 -1.56 -7.77
N THR A 116 3.08 -0.31 -8.12
CA THR A 116 2.79 0.22 -9.48
C THR A 116 3.67 -0.43 -10.53
N ARG A 117 4.94 -0.69 -10.23
CA ARG A 117 5.86 -1.43 -11.13
C ARG A 117 5.42 -2.89 -11.32
N ALA A 118 4.80 -3.48 -10.29
CA ALA A 118 4.22 -4.83 -10.36
C ALA A 118 2.85 -4.89 -11.06
N GLY A 119 2.29 -3.76 -11.50
CA GLY A 119 1.00 -3.73 -12.19
C GLY A 119 -0.23 -3.89 -11.29
N LEU A 120 -0.10 -3.79 -9.96
CA LEU A 120 -1.20 -4.03 -9.03
C LEU A 120 -2.22 -2.88 -8.98
N GLY A 121 -1.83 -1.68 -9.41
CA GLY A 121 -2.69 -0.51 -9.39
C GLY A 121 -1.91 0.77 -9.67
N TRP A 122 -2.52 1.90 -9.41
CA TRP A 122 -1.98 3.23 -9.63
C TRP A 122 -1.92 4.04 -8.34
N ILE A 123 -1.17 5.13 -8.32
CA ILE A 123 -1.25 6.09 -7.23
C ILE A 123 -2.45 7.01 -7.48
N GLY A 124 -3.38 7.03 -6.54
CA GLY A 124 -4.55 7.89 -6.58
C GLY A 124 -4.23 9.34 -6.18
N LYS A 125 -5.17 10.26 -6.39
CA LYS A 125 -5.10 11.66 -5.91
C LYS A 125 -4.97 11.73 -4.37
N CYS A 126 -5.31 10.66 -3.66
CA CYS A 126 -5.05 10.49 -2.22
C CYS A 126 -3.59 10.10 -1.89
N ALA A 127 -2.69 10.07 -2.88
CA ALA A 127 -1.30 9.63 -2.75
C ALA A 127 -1.11 8.19 -2.20
N LEU A 128 -2.16 7.37 -2.21
CA LEU A 128 -2.13 5.94 -1.86
C LEU A 128 -2.21 5.08 -3.12
N LEU A 129 -1.77 3.82 -3.01
CA LEU A 129 -2.05 2.82 -4.05
C LEU A 129 -3.56 2.57 -4.11
N VAL A 130 -4.11 2.60 -5.32
CA VAL A 130 -5.50 2.24 -5.62
C VAL A 130 -5.50 1.02 -6.52
N THR A 131 -6.17 -0.04 -6.10
CA THR A 131 -6.33 -1.28 -6.88
C THR A 131 -7.77 -1.41 -7.38
N LYS A 132 -7.97 -2.12 -8.51
CA LYS A 132 -9.32 -2.37 -9.04
C LYS A 132 -10.18 -3.21 -8.09
N ARG A 133 -9.56 -4.08 -7.27
CA ARG A 133 -10.27 -5.03 -6.41
C ARG A 133 -10.65 -4.45 -5.05
N PHE A 134 -9.76 -3.67 -4.42
CA PHE A 134 -9.88 -3.22 -3.02
C PHE A 134 -9.85 -1.70 -2.88
N GLY A 135 -9.75 -0.95 -3.99
CA GLY A 135 -9.47 0.48 -3.91
C GLY A 135 -8.14 0.73 -3.18
N SER A 136 -8.14 1.67 -2.27
CA SER A 136 -6.99 1.95 -1.38
C SER A 136 -7.12 1.31 0.02
N ALA A 137 -8.11 0.43 0.23
CA ALA A 137 -8.31 -0.30 1.48
C ALA A 137 -7.38 -1.52 1.58
N ILE A 138 -6.07 -1.30 1.54
CA ILE A 138 -5.02 -2.31 1.59
C ILE A 138 -3.81 -1.84 2.40
N ARG A 139 -3.10 -2.79 3.01
CA ARG A 139 -1.77 -2.60 3.56
C ARG A 139 -0.75 -3.34 2.71
N LEU A 140 0.48 -2.85 2.69
CA LEU A 140 1.54 -3.32 1.79
C LEU A 140 2.84 -3.61 2.53
N THR A 141 3.56 -4.63 2.05
CA THR A 141 5.00 -4.78 2.28
C THR A 141 5.71 -5.12 0.98
N THR A 142 7.04 -5.11 1.00
CA THR A 142 7.90 -5.38 -0.16
C THR A 142 9.03 -6.31 0.25
N VAL A 143 9.33 -7.27 -0.61
CA VAL A 143 10.56 -8.05 -0.57
C VAL A 143 11.37 -7.73 -1.81
N LEU A 144 12.63 -7.32 -1.64
CA LEU A 144 13.58 -7.10 -2.72
C LEU A 144 14.37 -8.39 -2.95
N THR A 145 14.72 -8.71 -4.20
CA THR A 145 15.44 -9.95 -4.55
C THR A 145 16.21 -9.84 -5.86
N ASP A 146 17.22 -10.70 -6.03
CA ASP A 146 17.91 -10.94 -7.28
C ASP A 146 17.35 -12.16 -8.05
N ALA A 147 16.34 -12.84 -7.50
CA ALA A 147 15.65 -13.93 -8.19
C ALA A 147 15.07 -13.45 -9.54
N PRO A 148 15.24 -14.21 -10.66
CA PRO A 148 14.82 -13.80 -11.99
C PRO A 148 13.29 -13.91 -12.14
N LEU A 149 12.59 -12.90 -11.61
CA LEU A 149 11.12 -12.88 -11.64
C LEU A 149 10.59 -12.31 -12.95
N VAL A 150 9.51 -12.88 -13.44
CA VAL A 150 8.74 -12.30 -14.54
C VAL A 150 7.85 -11.18 -13.96
N ALA A 151 8.21 -9.94 -14.29
CA ALA A 151 7.51 -8.77 -13.77
C ALA A 151 6.14 -8.56 -14.43
N GLY A 152 5.21 -7.98 -13.66
CA GLY A 152 3.94 -7.49 -14.19
C GLY A 152 4.12 -6.25 -15.06
N LYS A 153 3.09 -5.89 -15.85
CA LYS A 153 3.12 -4.67 -16.66
C LYS A 153 3.03 -3.44 -15.78
N PRO A 154 4.01 -2.53 -15.78
CA PRO A 154 3.99 -1.33 -14.96
C PRO A 154 2.79 -0.43 -15.25
N VAL A 155 2.25 0.19 -14.20
CA VAL A 155 1.25 1.26 -14.31
C VAL A 155 1.96 2.59 -14.10
N ASN A 156 1.89 3.47 -15.09
CA ASN A 156 2.60 4.75 -15.12
C ASN A 156 1.71 5.96 -14.88
N GLU A 157 0.38 5.78 -14.95
CA GLU A 157 -0.59 6.87 -14.85
C GLU A 157 -1.74 6.52 -13.91
N SER A 158 -2.31 7.55 -13.30
CA SER A 158 -3.48 7.42 -12.43
C SER A 158 -4.76 7.25 -13.25
N LEU A 159 -5.61 6.31 -12.82
CA LEU A 159 -6.95 6.10 -13.38
C LEU A 159 -8.04 6.88 -12.62
N CYS A 160 -7.68 7.90 -11.85
CA CYS A 160 -8.66 8.72 -11.10
C CYS A 160 -9.48 9.67 -11.98
N GLY A 161 -8.99 10.08 -13.16
CA GLY A 161 -9.69 11.00 -14.04
C GLY A 161 -10.15 12.28 -13.31
N HIS A 162 -11.40 12.67 -13.50
CA HIS A 162 -12.02 13.85 -12.88
C HIS A 162 -12.46 13.65 -11.43
N CYS A 163 -12.39 12.44 -10.88
CA CYS A 163 -12.81 12.13 -9.51
C CYS A 163 -12.03 12.94 -8.47
N THR A 164 -12.73 13.57 -7.51
CA THR A 164 -12.16 14.38 -6.41
C THR A 164 -12.54 13.89 -5.02
N HIS A 165 -13.33 12.81 -4.89
CA HIS A 165 -13.91 12.37 -3.60
C HIS A 165 -12.93 12.29 -2.43
N CYS A 166 -11.68 11.83 -2.66
CA CYS A 166 -10.68 11.76 -1.60
C CYS A 166 -10.06 13.13 -1.28
N VAL A 167 -10.06 14.06 -2.24
CA VAL A 167 -9.61 15.44 -2.05
C VAL A 167 -10.62 16.19 -1.19
N ASP A 168 -11.90 16.09 -1.56
CA ASP A 168 -13.02 16.77 -0.89
C ASP A 168 -13.22 16.22 0.54
N ALA A 169 -13.02 14.93 0.74
CA ALA A 169 -13.14 14.27 2.05
C ALA A 169 -11.94 14.49 2.97
N CYS A 170 -10.89 15.20 2.54
CA CYS A 170 -9.70 15.40 3.35
C CYS A 170 -9.85 16.58 4.32
N PRO A 171 -9.98 16.37 5.64
CA PRO A 171 -10.19 17.45 6.61
C PRO A 171 -8.94 18.33 6.82
N ALA A 172 -7.79 17.89 6.30
CA ALA A 172 -6.55 18.66 6.30
C ALA A 172 -6.33 19.45 5.00
N HIS A 173 -7.19 19.28 3.99
CA HIS A 173 -6.97 19.78 2.64
C HIS A 173 -5.53 19.48 2.14
N ALA A 174 -5.03 18.28 2.48
CA ALA A 174 -3.66 17.89 2.22
C ALA A 174 -3.42 17.43 0.77
N HIS A 175 -4.47 17.03 0.05
CA HIS A 175 -4.37 16.54 -1.33
C HIS A 175 -4.51 17.68 -2.33
N THR A 176 -3.62 17.72 -3.34
CA THR A 176 -3.62 18.77 -4.39
C THR A 176 -4.68 18.54 -5.47
N GLY A 177 -5.18 17.32 -5.61
CA GLY A 177 -6.05 16.92 -6.73
C GLY A 177 -5.29 16.56 -8.02
N THR A 178 -3.97 16.67 -8.03
CA THR A 178 -3.13 16.36 -9.20
C THR A 178 -3.24 14.90 -9.60
N ILE A 179 -3.28 14.64 -10.91
CA ILE A 179 -3.24 13.27 -11.48
C ILE A 179 -1.80 12.78 -11.45
N TRP A 180 -1.58 11.65 -10.81
CA TRP A 180 -0.25 11.06 -10.70
C TRP A 180 0.23 10.47 -12.02
N GLN A 181 1.51 10.68 -12.30
CA GLN A 181 2.32 10.00 -13.31
C GLN A 181 3.61 9.46 -12.68
N ALA A 182 4.15 8.38 -13.22
CA ALA A 182 5.41 7.82 -12.75
C ALA A 182 6.54 8.87 -12.84
N GLY A 183 7.41 8.89 -11.81
CA GLY A 183 8.46 9.91 -11.69
C GLY A 183 8.03 11.23 -11.03
N MET A 184 6.72 11.46 -10.83
CA MET A 184 6.24 12.69 -10.20
C MET A 184 6.65 12.76 -8.71
N PRO A 185 7.16 13.91 -8.25
CA PRO A 185 7.51 14.09 -6.85
C PRO A 185 6.27 14.02 -5.95
N ARG A 186 6.40 13.42 -4.79
CA ARG A 186 5.31 13.22 -3.83
C ARG A 186 4.59 14.52 -3.45
N GLN A 187 5.32 15.61 -3.31
CA GLN A 187 4.82 16.91 -2.91
C GLN A 187 3.84 17.50 -3.95
N ALA A 188 3.93 17.08 -5.21
CA ALA A 188 2.95 17.45 -6.23
C ALA A 188 1.57 16.82 -5.99
N LEU A 189 1.48 15.76 -5.19
CA LEU A 189 0.24 15.02 -4.89
C LEU A 189 -0.38 15.40 -3.56
N TYR A 190 0.42 15.62 -2.52
CA TYR A 190 -0.10 15.95 -1.20
C TYR A 190 0.96 16.49 -0.24
N ASP A 191 0.49 17.25 0.75
CA ASP A 191 1.25 17.71 1.90
C ASP A 191 1.22 16.65 3.01
N ALA A 192 2.35 15.96 3.21
CA ALA A 192 2.45 14.89 4.19
C ALA A 192 2.39 15.38 5.64
N PHE A 193 2.82 16.61 5.89
CA PHE A 193 2.83 17.19 7.24
C PHE A 193 1.42 17.57 7.67
N LYS A 194 0.66 18.28 6.83
CA LYS A 194 -0.76 18.57 7.08
C LYS A 194 -1.57 17.29 7.28
N CYS A 195 -1.35 16.28 6.43
CA CYS A 195 -2.02 14.99 6.56
C CYS A 195 -1.71 14.33 7.90
N ARG A 196 -0.41 14.28 8.30
CA ARG A 196 0.03 13.68 9.56
C ARG A 196 -0.54 14.41 10.78
N GLU A 197 -0.48 15.73 10.79
CA GLU A 197 -0.98 16.55 11.90
C GLU A 197 -2.48 16.29 12.14
N LYS A 198 -3.29 16.40 11.11
CA LYS A 198 -4.73 16.14 11.19
C LYS A 198 -5.05 14.68 11.57
N ALA A 199 -4.32 13.72 11.03
CA ALA A 199 -4.50 12.32 11.39
C ALA A 199 -4.24 12.07 12.89
N ARG A 200 -3.21 12.72 13.45
CA ARG A 200 -2.87 12.63 14.89
C ARG A 200 -3.91 13.32 15.78
N GLU A 201 -4.42 14.47 15.35
CA GLU A 201 -5.53 15.15 16.03
C GLU A 201 -6.78 14.26 16.09
N LEU A 202 -7.19 13.72 14.94
CA LEU A 202 -8.37 12.87 14.83
C LEU A 202 -8.22 11.56 15.63
N SER A 203 -7.07 10.91 15.59
CA SER A 203 -6.83 9.67 16.32
C SER A 203 -6.87 9.92 17.83
N LYS A 204 -6.24 11.00 18.31
CA LYS A 204 -6.29 11.39 19.72
C LYS A 204 -7.73 11.65 20.17
N LYS A 205 -8.53 12.36 19.35
CA LYS A 205 -9.94 12.62 19.62
C LYS A 205 -10.79 11.35 19.64
N SER A 206 -10.54 10.41 18.71
CA SER A 206 -11.40 9.24 18.53
C SER A 206 -11.15 8.11 19.51
N PHE A 207 -9.90 7.88 19.92
CA PHE A 207 -9.54 6.75 20.80
C PHE A 207 -8.35 7.03 21.75
N GLY A 208 -7.98 8.29 21.94
CA GLY A 208 -7.03 8.73 22.97
C GLY A 208 -5.54 8.62 22.57
N GLU A 209 -5.20 7.99 21.45
CA GLU A 209 -3.82 7.80 21.01
C GLU A 209 -3.42 8.76 19.89
N THR A 210 -2.16 9.24 19.92
CA THR A 210 -1.63 10.17 18.91
C THR A 210 -0.87 9.39 17.82
N VAL A 211 -1.61 8.88 16.84
CA VAL A 211 -1.06 8.08 15.73
C VAL A 211 -1.39 8.70 14.37
N SER A 212 -0.55 8.45 13.36
CA SER A 212 -0.73 8.99 12.01
C SER A 212 -1.68 8.11 11.19
N LEU A 213 -2.91 7.94 11.67
CA LEU A 213 -3.95 7.11 11.08
C LEU A 213 -5.25 7.91 10.94
N CYS A 214 -5.85 7.94 9.74
CA CYS A 214 -7.08 8.67 9.49
C CYS A 214 -8.12 7.81 8.74
N GLY A 215 -7.84 7.41 7.49
CA GLY A 215 -8.69 6.52 6.69
C GLY A 215 -9.77 7.21 5.85
N LEU A 216 -10.08 8.49 6.04
CA LEU A 216 -11.17 9.20 5.35
C LEU A 216 -11.00 9.20 3.82
N CYS A 217 -9.82 9.48 3.31
CA CYS A 217 -9.54 9.42 1.87
C CYS A 217 -9.62 7.99 1.30
N ILE A 218 -9.40 6.97 2.13
CA ILE A 218 -9.55 5.56 1.75
C ILE A 218 -11.03 5.23 1.52
N VAL A 219 -11.87 5.51 2.50
CA VAL A 219 -13.32 5.17 2.44
C VAL A 219 -14.09 6.06 1.46
N ALA A 220 -13.60 7.28 1.19
CA ALA A 220 -14.19 8.17 0.19
C ALA A 220 -13.97 7.67 -1.26
N CYS A 221 -12.92 6.87 -1.50
CA CYS A 221 -12.55 6.41 -2.84
C CYS A 221 -13.67 5.52 -3.45
N PRO A 222 -14.17 5.80 -4.67
CA PRO A 222 -15.20 4.98 -5.31
C PRO A 222 -14.81 3.52 -5.51
N TRP A 223 -13.52 3.22 -5.73
CA TRP A 223 -13.03 1.85 -5.81
C TRP A 223 -13.08 1.13 -4.46
N THR A 224 -12.80 1.84 -3.37
CA THR A 224 -12.98 1.29 -2.02
C THR A 224 -14.46 1.08 -1.71
N LYS A 225 -15.33 2.03 -2.03
CA LYS A 225 -16.78 1.87 -1.85
C LYS A 225 -17.31 0.62 -2.54
N LYS A 226 -16.93 0.38 -3.80
CA LYS A 226 -17.28 -0.86 -4.52
C LYS A 226 -16.82 -2.14 -3.81
N TYR A 227 -15.63 -2.11 -3.19
CA TYR A 227 -15.13 -3.23 -2.39
C TYR A 227 -16.00 -3.46 -1.15
N LEU A 228 -16.32 -2.40 -0.40
CA LEU A 228 -17.13 -2.48 0.82
C LEU A 228 -18.57 -2.97 0.51
N GLU A 229 -19.20 -2.47 -0.55
CA GLU A 229 -20.54 -2.87 -1.01
C GLU A 229 -20.58 -4.34 -1.40
N LYS A 230 -19.59 -4.83 -2.17
CA LYS A 230 -19.50 -6.26 -2.53
C LYS A 230 -19.38 -7.17 -1.32
N ALA A 231 -18.68 -6.73 -0.29
CA ALA A 231 -18.53 -7.50 0.95
C ALA A 231 -19.86 -7.51 1.75
N ALA A 232 -20.55 -6.38 1.83
CA ALA A 232 -21.85 -6.30 2.50
C ALA A 232 -22.92 -7.21 1.85
N ASN A 233 -22.91 -7.29 0.51
CA ASN A 233 -23.86 -8.14 -0.24
C ASN A 233 -23.57 -9.65 -0.13
N LYS A 234 -22.38 -10.06 0.31
CA LYS A 234 -22.07 -11.49 0.54
C LYS A 234 -22.52 -11.99 1.93
N ILE A 235 -22.89 -11.09 2.81
CA ILE A 235 -23.31 -11.40 4.19
C ILE A 235 -24.85 -11.47 4.29
N ARG A 236 -25.53 -10.96 3.28
CA ARG A 236 -26.99 -11.09 3.12
C ARG A 236 -27.33 -12.37 2.35
#